data_121d122dbfe143d8e9e464388f9dd696
#
_entry.id   121d122dbfe143d8e9e464388f9dd696
#
_cell.length_a   1.000
_cell.length_b   1.000
_cell.length_c   1.000
_cell.angle_alpha   90.00
_cell.angle_beta   90.00
_cell.angle_gamma   90.00
#
_symmetry.space_group_name_H-M   'P 1'
#
loop_
_entity.id
_entity.type
_entity.pdbx_description
1 polymer ?
#
loop_
_entity_poly.entity_id
_entity_poly.type
_entity_poly.pdbx_seq_one_letter_code
_entity_poly.pdbx_strand_id
1 'polypeptide(L)'
;MKLISIVFSFKNEEKNLKELVTRTAQALTTPNNHNYELIFVNDNSDDRSEEILIKLQNNYPITIINMSRTFGVAPCVLAGFKQAKGDAIVYMDSDLQDP
;
A
#
# COMPACT_ATOMS: atom_id res chain seq x y z
N MET A 1 8.56 -20.23 1.81
CA MET A 1 7.23 -19.66 2.03
C MET A 1 6.89 -18.69 0.92
N LYS A 2 5.62 -18.61 0.58
CA LYS A 2 5.20 -17.70 -0.47
C LYS A 2 5.00 -16.31 0.07
N LEU A 3 5.34 -15.32 -0.74
CA LEU A 3 5.20 -13.91 -0.40
C LEU A 3 3.97 -13.35 -1.11
N ILE A 4 3.16 -12.59 -0.38
CA ILE A 4 1.99 -11.92 -0.94
C ILE A 4 2.32 -10.43 -1.03
N SER A 5 2.21 -9.87 -2.22
CA SER A 5 2.39 -8.43 -2.43
C SER A 5 1.03 -7.76 -2.56
N ILE A 6 0.77 -6.78 -1.71
CA ILE A 6 -0.46 -5.99 -1.79
C ILE A 6 -0.07 -4.61 -2.31
N VAL A 7 -0.67 -4.21 -3.43
CA VAL A 7 -0.39 -2.92 -4.05
C VAL A 7 -1.56 -1.99 -3.82
N PHE A 8 -1.26 -0.81 -3.30
CA PHE A 8 -2.24 0.26 -3.12
C PHE A 8 -1.79 1.47 -3.92
N SER A 9 -2.69 2.10 -4.65
CA SER A 9 -2.43 3.43 -5.20
C SER A 9 -3.29 4.42 -4.43
N PHE A 10 -2.76 5.61 -4.18
CA PHE A 10 -3.49 6.58 -3.38
C PHE A 10 -3.08 8.00 -3.72
N LYS A 11 -3.97 8.93 -3.41
CA LYS A 11 -3.69 10.35 -3.42
C LYS A 11 -4.47 11.01 -2.29
N ASN A 12 -3.75 11.69 -1.38
CA ASN A 12 -4.37 12.43 -0.27
C ASN A 12 -5.28 11.57 0.61
N GLU A 13 -4.69 10.52 1.21
CA GLU A 13 -5.40 9.60 2.09
C GLU A 13 -4.88 9.64 3.54
N GLU A 14 -4.35 10.79 3.98
CA GLU A 14 -3.69 10.86 5.28
C GLU A 14 -4.57 10.37 6.44
N LYS A 15 -5.88 10.53 6.34
CA LYS A 15 -6.79 10.13 7.41
C LYS A 15 -7.02 8.63 7.49
N ASN A 16 -6.78 7.90 6.42
CA ASN A 16 -7.14 6.50 6.32
C ASN A 16 -5.95 5.55 6.32
N LEU A 17 -4.74 6.04 6.05
CA LEU A 17 -3.60 5.14 5.81
C LEU A 17 -3.25 4.27 7.00
N LYS A 18 -3.26 4.83 8.21
CA LYS A 18 -2.91 4.05 9.39
C LYS A 18 -3.89 2.90 9.61
N GLU A 19 -5.18 3.19 9.48
CA GLU A 19 -6.21 2.16 9.63
C GLU A 19 -6.11 1.12 8.53
N LEU A 20 -5.86 1.55 7.31
CA LEU A 20 -5.73 0.64 6.17
C LEU A 20 -4.57 -0.33 6.39
N VAL A 21 -3.42 0.18 6.80
CA VAL A 21 -2.25 -0.65 7.04
C VAL A 21 -2.51 -1.65 8.17
N THR A 22 -3.07 -1.19 9.29
CA THR A 22 -3.34 -2.08 10.41
C THR A 22 -4.36 -3.16 10.07
N ARG A 23 -5.43 -2.81 9.36
CA ARG A 23 -6.43 -3.80 8.94
C ARG A 23 -5.86 -4.82 7.98
N THR A 24 -5.06 -4.38 7.02
CA THR A 24 -4.46 -5.28 6.04
C THR A 24 -3.50 -6.23 6.71
N ALA A 25 -2.62 -5.71 7.57
CA ALA A 25 -1.67 -6.55 8.28
C ALA A 25 -2.38 -7.57 9.15
N GLN A 26 -3.43 -7.17 9.84
CA GLN A 26 -4.19 -8.06 10.69
C GLN A 26 -4.82 -9.19 9.87
N ALA A 27 -5.39 -8.86 8.73
CA ALA A 27 -6.01 -9.86 7.86
C ALA A 27 -4.99 -10.89 7.35
N LEU A 28 -3.75 -10.46 7.11
CA LEU A 28 -2.71 -11.34 6.59
C LEU A 28 -2.02 -12.15 7.66
N THR A 29 -2.13 -11.76 8.92
CA THR A 29 -1.44 -12.45 10.01
C THR A 29 -2.37 -13.24 10.92
N THR A 30 -3.69 -13.08 10.79
CA THR A 30 -4.68 -13.75 11.65
C THR A 30 -5.71 -14.44 10.77
N PRO A 31 -5.98 -15.76 10.95
CA PRO A 31 -5.36 -16.68 11.90
C PRO A 31 -4.01 -17.24 11.44
N ASN A 32 -3.68 -17.09 10.15
CA ASN A 32 -2.45 -17.64 9.59
C ASN A 32 -1.47 -16.52 9.31
N ASN A 33 -0.21 -16.74 9.68
CA ASN A 33 0.82 -15.72 9.53
C ASN A 33 1.44 -15.82 8.13
N HIS A 34 0.92 -15.03 7.19
CA HIS A 34 1.44 -15.01 5.84
C HIS A 34 2.65 -14.08 5.73
N ASN A 35 3.60 -14.43 4.86
CA ASN A 35 4.62 -13.48 4.43
C ASN A 35 3.98 -12.47 3.50
N TYR A 36 4.22 -11.20 3.73
CA TYR A 36 3.60 -10.17 2.90
C TYR A 36 4.47 -8.92 2.82
N GLU A 37 4.24 -8.15 1.79
CA GLU A 37 4.77 -6.79 1.64
C GLU A 37 3.63 -5.88 1.19
N LEU A 38 3.69 -4.62 1.61
CA LEU A 38 2.71 -3.61 1.24
C LEU A 38 3.41 -2.57 0.39
N ILE A 39 2.91 -2.37 -0.83
CA ILE A 39 3.49 -1.41 -1.77
C ILE A 39 2.49 -0.28 -1.95
N PHE A 40 2.86 0.90 -1.49
CA PHE A 40 2.02 2.08 -1.58
C PHE A 40 2.57 3.00 -2.66
N VAL A 41 1.78 3.22 -3.71
CA VAL A 41 2.15 4.11 -4.79
C VAL A 41 1.46 5.45 -4.57
N ASN A 42 2.25 6.45 -4.24
CA ASN A 42 1.79 7.79 -3.94
C ASN A 42 1.66 8.57 -5.25
N ASP A 43 0.43 8.86 -5.64
CA ASP A 43 0.15 9.56 -6.89
C ASP A 43 0.26 11.07 -6.69
N ASN A 44 1.41 11.50 -6.18
CA ASN A 44 1.74 12.90 -5.97
C ASN A 44 0.79 13.59 -4.97
N SER A 45 0.64 13.00 -3.79
CA SER A 45 -0.16 13.59 -2.71
C SER A 45 0.48 14.89 -2.22
N ASP A 46 -0.35 15.83 -1.85
CA ASP A 46 0.10 17.10 -1.28
C ASP A 46 -0.30 17.24 0.20
N ASP A 47 -0.78 16.18 0.82
CA ASP A 47 -1.08 16.15 2.24
C ASP A 47 0.03 15.38 3.00
N ARG A 48 -0.26 14.89 4.20
CA ARG A 48 0.71 14.17 5.03
C ARG A 48 0.79 12.68 4.76
N SER A 49 0.21 12.20 3.67
CA SER A 49 0.16 10.77 3.37
C SER A 49 1.53 10.11 3.38
N GLU A 50 2.50 10.71 2.69
CA GLU A 50 3.85 10.14 2.62
C GLU A 50 4.49 10.08 4.01
N GLU A 51 4.36 11.14 4.78
CA GLU A 51 4.93 11.23 6.11
C GLU A 51 4.38 10.13 7.02
N ILE A 52 3.09 9.86 6.93
CA ILE A 52 2.44 8.82 7.72
C ILE A 52 2.98 7.45 7.33
N LEU A 53 3.13 7.18 6.04
CA LEU A 53 3.67 5.90 5.58
C LEU A 53 5.11 5.70 6.03
N ILE A 54 5.92 6.75 6.00
CA ILE A 54 7.30 6.65 6.46
C ILE A 54 7.35 6.22 7.93
N LYS A 55 6.47 6.75 8.75
CA LYS A 55 6.40 6.34 10.15
C LYS A 55 5.95 4.89 10.29
N LEU A 56 5.00 4.46 9.48
CA LEU A 56 4.49 3.10 9.54
C LEU A 56 5.52 2.08 9.06
N GLN A 57 6.51 2.48 8.27
CA GLN A 57 7.59 1.58 7.83
C GLN A 57 8.38 1.01 9.01
N ASN A 58 8.35 1.66 10.15
CA ASN A 58 9.04 1.16 11.33
C ASN A 58 8.45 -0.15 11.86
N ASN A 59 7.18 -0.40 11.59
CA ASN A 59 6.47 -1.55 12.16
C ASN A 59 5.89 -2.50 11.11
N TYR A 60 5.92 -2.11 9.83
CA TYR A 60 5.29 -2.89 8.76
C TYR A 60 6.20 -2.94 7.54
N PRO A 61 6.12 -4.02 6.74
CA PRO A 61 6.95 -4.14 5.53
C PRO A 61 6.36 -3.31 4.39
N ILE A 62 6.57 -2.01 4.44
CA ILE A 62 6.00 -1.06 3.49
C ILE A 62 7.08 -0.55 2.53
N THR A 63 6.78 -0.58 1.24
CA THR A 63 7.56 0.07 0.19
C THR A 63 6.75 1.26 -0.33
N ILE A 64 7.38 2.41 -0.44
CA ILE A 64 6.72 3.62 -0.92
C ILE A 64 7.28 3.99 -2.28
N ILE A 65 6.39 4.17 -3.26
CA ILE A 65 6.76 4.64 -4.59
C ILE A 65 6.12 6.01 -4.76
N ASN A 66 6.93 7.03 -5.02
CA ASN A 66 6.42 8.38 -5.22
C ASN A 66 6.42 8.70 -6.70
N MET A 67 5.26 9.00 -7.27
CA MET A 67 5.16 9.42 -8.65
C MET A 67 5.54 10.90 -8.75
N SER A 68 6.20 11.26 -9.85
CA SER A 68 6.71 12.64 -10.01
C SER A 68 5.60 13.66 -10.28
N ARG A 69 4.42 13.18 -10.64
CA ARG A 69 3.24 14.02 -10.86
C ARG A 69 2.03 13.11 -10.77
N THR A 70 0.84 13.69 -10.84
CA THR A 70 -0.37 12.89 -10.82
C THR A 70 -0.57 12.18 -12.15
N PHE A 71 -0.59 10.85 -12.11
CA PHE A 71 -0.73 10.00 -13.30
C PHE A 71 -2.07 9.28 -13.37
N GLY A 72 -2.76 9.13 -12.24
CA GLY A 72 -3.99 8.36 -12.17
C GLY A 72 -3.74 6.92 -11.72
N VAL A 73 -4.83 6.16 -11.59
CA VAL A 73 -4.78 4.84 -10.96
C VAL A 73 -3.99 3.83 -11.80
N ALA A 74 -4.26 3.75 -13.10
CA ALA A 74 -3.65 2.69 -13.93
C ALA A 74 -2.11 2.75 -13.98
N PRO A 75 -1.48 3.91 -14.23
CA PRO A 75 -0.02 3.98 -14.17
C PRO A 75 0.53 3.66 -12.78
N CYS A 76 -0.17 4.05 -11.72
CA CYS A 76 0.27 3.75 -10.36
C CYS A 76 0.22 2.25 -10.08
N VAL A 77 -0.83 1.58 -10.51
CA VAL A 77 -0.95 0.13 -10.37
C VAL A 77 0.20 -0.56 -11.08
N LEU A 78 0.51 -0.14 -12.30
CA LEU A 78 1.63 -0.72 -13.05
C LEU A 78 2.96 -0.51 -12.34
N ALA A 79 3.18 0.69 -11.80
CA ALA A 79 4.41 0.97 -11.05
C ALA A 79 4.54 0.04 -9.85
N GLY A 80 3.44 -0.15 -9.12
CA GLY A 80 3.43 -1.05 -7.97
C GLY A 80 3.71 -2.49 -8.36
N PHE A 81 3.08 -2.96 -9.43
CA PHE A 81 3.27 -4.32 -9.90
C PHE A 81 4.72 -4.59 -10.31
N LYS A 82 5.37 -3.60 -10.93
CA LYS A 82 6.78 -3.75 -11.33
C LYS A 82 7.71 -3.90 -10.13
N GLN A 83 7.37 -3.32 -9.00
CA GLN A 83 8.17 -3.41 -7.78
C GLN A 83 7.82 -4.61 -6.94
N ALA A 84 6.67 -5.23 -7.16
CA ALA A 84 6.21 -6.34 -6.34
C ALA A 84 7.10 -7.56 -6.51
N LYS A 85 7.46 -8.18 -5.40
CA LYS A 85 8.34 -9.36 -5.39
C LYS A 85 7.59 -10.62 -5.03
N GLY A 86 6.30 -10.53 -4.76
CA GLY A 86 5.52 -11.64 -4.27
C GLY A 86 5.19 -12.68 -5.29
N ASP A 87 4.90 -13.88 -4.79
CA ASP A 87 4.39 -14.96 -5.63
C ASP A 87 2.95 -14.71 -6.06
N ALA A 88 2.21 -13.96 -5.24
CA ALA A 88 0.87 -13.51 -5.56
C ALA A 88 0.86 -11.98 -5.38
N ILE A 89 0.24 -11.28 -6.33
CA ILE A 89 0.15 -9.82 -6.31
C ILE A 89 -1.31 -9.45 -6.35
N VAL A 90 -1.74 -8.67 -5.36
CA VAL A 90 -3.14 -8.24 -5.23
C VAL A 90 -3.17 -6.72 -5.22
N TYR A 91 -4.06 -6.14 -6.01
CA TYR A 91 -4.32 -4.71 -5.96
C TYR A 91 -5.54 -4.45 -5.09
N MET A 92 -5.44 -3.49 -4.18
CA MET A 92 -6.56 -3.08 -3.34
C MET A 92 -6.71 -1.57 -3.37
N ASP A 93 -7.94 -1.10 -3.29
CA ASP A 93 -8.20 0.33 -3.16
C ASP A 93 -7.76 0.81 -1.79
N SER A 94 -7.21 2.01 -1.75
CA SER A 94 -6.82 2.65 -0.50
C SER A 94 -8.00 3.31 0.21
N ASP A 95 -9.15 3.35 -0.42
CA ASP A 95 -10.34 4.00 0.09
C ASP A 95 -11.09 3.05 1.03
N LEU A 96 -11.36 3.49 2.25
CA LEU A 96 -12.09 2.69 3.22
C LEU A 96 -13.60 2.91 3.15
N GLN A 97 -14.07 3.61 2.16
CA GLN A 97 -15.50 3.94 2.03
C GLN A 97 -16.31 2.89 1.30
N ASP A 98 -15.76 1.74 1.09
CA ASP A 98 -16.49 0.73 0.36
C ASP A 98 -17.75 0.34 1.09
N PRO A 99 -18.72 -0.15 0.38
CA PRO A 99 -19.97 -0.59 0.99
C PRO A 99 -19.78 -1.75 1.93
#